data_891e3e9d7365288225d310c79e7dd936
#
_entry.id   891e3e9d7365288225d310c79e7dd936
#
_cell.length_a   1.000
_cell.length_b   1.000
_cell.length_c   1.000
_cell.angle_alpha   90.00
_cell.angle_beta   90.00
_cell.angle_gamma   90.00
#
_symmetry.space_group_name_H-M   'P 1'
#
loop_
_entity.id
_entity.type
_entity.pdbx_description
1 polymer ?
#
loop_
_entity_poly.entity_id
_entity_poly.type
_entity_poly.pdbx_seq_one_letter_code
_entity_poly.pdbx_strand_id
1 'polypeptide(L)'
;RIIDMKTRTISTFSGTGKKAKTKDGGKIPEVDLKGPRAIDVAGNTIWLALREGNAVYRLELDKGTIHHVAGTGKKGFTGNGGPAKKATLSGPKGIAVGPKGNVYLADTESHTIRMIDLETGKLELIAGDGKKGDGPEGKDPKKCRMDRLHGVFVDKDGAIYVGDTNTHRIRVIRP
;
A
#
# COMPACT_ATOMS: atom_id res chain seq x y z
N ARG A 1 11.26 -12.65 -1.02
CA ARG A 1 11.67 -14.06 -1.05
C ARG A 1 10.53 -14.91 -1.59
N ILE A 2 10.86 -16.06 -2.18
CA ILE A 2 9.93 -17.13 -2.54
C ILE A 2 10.35 -18.41 -1.81
N ILE A 3 9.35 -19.14 -1.32
CA ILE A 3 9.57 -20.43 -0.66
C ILE A 3 8.95 -21.52 -1.54
N ASP A 4 9.76 -22.46 -1.98
CA ASP A 4 9.28 -23.66 -2.64
C ASP A 4 8.93 -24.70 -1.58
N MET A 5 7.63 -25.01 -1.49
CA MET A 5 7.11 -25.93 -0.47
C MET A 5 7.46 -27.41 -0.75
N LYS A 6 7.78 -27.75 -2.00
CA LYS A 6 8.16 -29.12 -2.39
C LYS A 6 9.63 -29.39 -2.02
N THR A 7 10.51 -28.48 -2.42
CA THR A 7 11.95 -28.60 -2.16
C THR A 7 12.38 -28.06 -0.81
N ARG A 8 11.49 -27.35 -0.11
CA ARG A 8 11.75 -26.63 1.15
C ARG A 8 12.91 -25.64 1.06
N THR A 9 13.06 -25.00 -0.09
CA THR A 9 14.11 -24.02 -0.33
C THR A 9 13.55 -22.60 -0.33
N ILE A 10 14.38 -21.63 0.04
CA ILE A 10 14.07 -20.21 -0.03
C ILE A 10 15.04 -19.51 -0.98
N SER A 11 14.51 -18.68 -1.87
CA SER A 11 15.31 -17.91 -2.82
C SER A 11 14.89 -16.44 -2.86
N THR A 12 15.73 -15.59 -3.44
CA THR A 12 15.37 -14.19 -3.69
C THR A 12 14.49 -14.12 -4.92
N PHE A 13 13.27 -13.59 -4.77
CA PHE A 13 12.34 -13.35 -5.87
C PHE A 13 12.58 -11.98 -6.53
N SER A 14 12.80 -10.95 -5.72
CA SER A 14 13.04 -9.58 -6.18
C SER A 14 13.90 -8.82 -5.18
N GLY A 15 14.63 -7.84 -5.66
CA GLY A 15 15.50 -6.99 -4.86
C GLY A 15 16.96 -7.43 -4.87
N THR A 16 17.87 -6.51 -5.23
CA THR A 16 19.32 -6.74 -5.28
C THR A 16 19.99 -6.72 -3.90
N GLY A 17 19.27 -6.36 -2.85
CA GLY A 17 19.81 -6.09 -1.50
C GLY A 17 20.26 -4.64 -1.29
N LYS A 18 20.32 -3.82 -2.35
CA LYS A 18 20.65 -2.40 -2.24
C LYS A 18 19.41 -1.56 -1.89
N LYS A 19 19.57 -0.62 -0.97
CA LYS A 19 18.53 0.35 -0.58
C LYS A 19 18.58 1.56 -1.50
N ALA A 20 18.06 1.44 -2.71
CA ALA A 20 18.04 2.51 -3.69
C ALA A 20 16.64 2.69 -4.29
N LYS A 21 16.47 3.74 -5.10
CA LYS A 21 15.21 4.01 -5.79
C LYS A 21 14.91 2.90 -6.79
N THR A 22 13.73 2.31 -6.67
CA THR A 22 13.26 1.26 -7.58
C THR A 22 13.06 1.82 -8.99
N LYS A 23 13.67 1.18 -9.99
CA LYS A 23 13.55 1.56 -11.40
C LYS A 23 12.19 1.15 -11.94
N ASP A 24 11.41 2.08 -12.48
CA ASP A 24 10.15 1.80 -13.19
C ASP A 24 10.44 1.06 -14.49
N GLY A 25 9.68 -0.01 -14.78
CA GLY A 25 9.87 -0.88 -15.94
C GLY A 25 11.08 -1.82 -15.83
N GLY A 26 11.74 -1.90 -14.67
CA GLY A 26 12.85 -2.81 -14.46
C GLY A 26 12.42 -4.28 -14.36
N LYS A 27 13.36 -5.21 -14.57
CA LYS A 27 13.13 -6.64 -14.37
C LYS A 27 13.04 -6.98 -12.89
N ILE A 28 12.05 -7.79 -12.52
CA ILE A 28 11.73 -8.14 -11.12
C ILE A 28 12.96 -8.57 -10.29
N PRO A 29 13.85 -9.48 -10.76
CA PRO A 29 15.00 -9.89 -9.97
C PRO A 29 16.13 -8.86 -9.89
N GLU A 30 16.19 -7.89 -10.83
CA GLU A 30 17.33 -6.99 -11.00
C GLU A 30 17.12 -5.59 -10.40
N VAL A 31 15.96 -5.31 -9.81
CA VAL A 31 15.66 -3.97 -9.27
C VAL A 31 16.10 -3.83 -7.82
N ASP A 32 16.50 -2.62 -7.46
CA ASP A 32 16.65 -2.25 -6.05
C ASP A 32 15.27 -1.98 -5.43
N LEU A 33 15.10 -2.35 -4.16
CA LEU A 33 13.87 -2.11 -3.41
C LEU A 33 14.16 -1.26 -2.16
N LYS A 34 13.48 -0.12 -2.07
CA LYS A 34 13.66 0.77 -0.92
C LYS A 34 12.66 0.48 0.20
N GLY A 35 12.96 -0.51 1.01
CA GLY A 35 12.15 -0.92 2.15
C GLY A 35 10.83 -1.57 1.79
N PRO A 36 10.84 -2.76 1.12
CA PRO A 36 9.64 -3.54 0.87
C PRO A 36 8.99 -3.92 2.20
N ARG A 37 7.70 -3.62 2.35
CA ARG A 37 7.02 -3.77 3.66
C ARG A 37 5.78 -4.64 3.61
N ALA A 38 4.92 -4.45 2.63
CA ALA A 38 3.70 -5.23 2.48
C ALA A 38 3.49 -5.57 1.02
N ILE A 39 2.92 -6.75 0.81
CA ILE A 39 2.50 -7.25 -0.50
C ILE A 39 1.07 -7.76 -0.42
N ASP A 40 0.37 -7.68 -1.54
CA ASP A 40 -0.87 -8.41 -1.79
C ASP A 40 -0.87 -8.91 -3.23
N VAL A 41 -1.62 -9.97 -3.51
CA VAL A 41 -1.61 -10.66 -4.80
C VAL A 41 -3.02 -10.71 -5.36
N ALA A 42 -3.18 -10.21 -6.59
CA ALA A 42 -4.43 -10.31 -7.33
C ALA A 42 -4.13 -10.81 -8.76
N GLY A 43 -4.64 -11.99 -9.07
CA GLY A 43 -4.33 -12.66 -10.35
C GLY A 43 -2.82 -12.81 -10.55
N ASN A 44 -2.31 -12.33 -11.66
CA ASN A 44 -0.90 -12.41 -12.04
C ASN A 44 -0.09 -11.16 -11.67
N THR A 45 -0.57 -10.40 -10.67
CA THR A 45 0.06 -9.16 -10.22
C THR A 45 0.31 -9.19 -8.72
N ILE A 46 1.55 -8.89 -8.32
CA ILE A 46 1.89 -8.59 -6.92
C ILE A 46 1.90 -7.07 -6.73
N TRP A 47 1.14 -6.61 -5.76
CA TRP A 47 1.16 -5.22 -5.31
C TRP A 47 2.14 -5.07 -4.16
N LEU A 48 2.98 -4.05 -4.20
CA LEU A 48 4.11 -3.87 -3.28
C LEU A 48 4.13 -2.47 -2.71
N ALA A 49 4.04 -2.35 -1.39
CA ALA A 49 4.27 -1.10 -0.68
C ALA A 49 5.74 -0.99 -0.23
N LEU A 50 6.41 0.08 -0.62
CA LEU A 50 7.77 0.41 -0.22
C LEU A 50 7.72 1.49 0.88
N ARG A 51 7.93 1.08 2.14
CA ARG A 51 7.85 1.98 3.30
C ARG A 51 8.85 3.14 3.21
N GLU A 52 10.12 2.85 3.08
CA GLU A 52 11.17 3.87 2.97
C GLU A 52 11.19 4.52 1.58
N GLY A 53 10.61 3.85 0.59
CA GLY A 53 10.41 4.36 -0.75
C GLY A 53 9.28 5.36 -0.87
N ASN A 54 8.36 5.44 0.11
CA ASN A 54 7.12 6.24 0.04
C ASN A 54 6.43 6.07 -1.31
N ALA A 55 6.28 4.83 -1.76
CA ALA A 55 5.78 4.50 -3.08
C ALA A 55 5.11 3.12 -3.12
N VAL A 56 4.29 2.93 -4.14
CA VAL A 56 3.65 1.66 -4.47
C VAL A 56 4.05 1.24 -5.87
N TYR A 57 4.34 -0.04 -6.00
CA TYR A 57 4.67 -0.69 -7.26
C TYR A 57 3.76 -1.90 -7.50
N ARG A 58 3.60 -2.28 -8.75
CA ARG A 58 3.04 -3.56 -9.16
C ARG A 58 4.10 -4.38 -9.89
N LEU A 59 4.14 -5.67 -9.63
CA LEU A 59 5.00 -6.63 -10.32
C LEU A 59 4.10 -7.47 -11.23
N GLU A 60 4.31 -7.39 -12.53
CA GLU A 60 3.59 -8.17 -13.54
C GLU A 60 4.35 -9.49 -13.76
N LEU A 61 3.82 -10.59 -13.23
CA LEU A 61 4.53 -11.87 -13.16
C LEU A 61 4.77 -12.51 -14.53
N ASP A 62 3.82 -12.36 -15.44
CA ASP A 62 3.91 -12.84 -16.84
C ASP A 62 4.95 -12.09 -17.68
N LYS A 63 5.14 -10.80 -17.38
CA LYS A 63 6.10 -9.96 -18.08
C LYS A 63 7.46 -9.89 -17.37
N GLY A 64 7.53 -10.34 -16.13
CA GLY A 64 8.75 -10.27 -15.32
C GLY A 64 9.20 -8.83 -14.99
N THR A 65 8.29 -7.86 -14.99
CA THR A 65 8.60 -6.43 -14.83
C THR A 65 7.89 -5.80 -13.65
N ILE A 66 8.50 -4.74 -13.08
CA ILE A 66 7.96 -3.95 -11.98
C ILE A 66 7.62 -2.54 -12.46
N HIS A 67 6.45 -2.02 -12.08
CA HIS A 67 5.96 -0.73 -12.53
C HIS A 67 5.54 0.16 -11.36
N HIS A 68 5.95 1.43 -11.41
CA HIS A 68 5.56 2.44 -10.44
C HIS A 68 4.08 2.80 -10.59
N VAL A 69 3.35 2.84 -9.47
CA VAL A 69 1.91 3.10 -9.46
C VAL A 69 1.55 4.36 -8.68
N ALA A 70 2.12 4.57 -7.50
CA ALA A 70 1.81 5.71 -6.66
C ALA A 70 3.01 6.17 -5.82
N GLY A 71 2.99 7.44 -5.44
CA GLY A 71 3.98 8.05 -4.57
C GLY A 71 5.21 8.59 -5.30
N THR A 72 5.61 9.83 -5.00
CA THR A 72 6.79 10.48 -5.62
C THR A 72 8.12 10.00 -5.04
N GLY A 73 8.10 9.20 -3.98
CA GLY A 73 9.27 8.85 -3.17
C GLY A 73 9.58 9.84 -2.07
N LYS A 74 8.97 11.03 -2.09
CA LYS A 74 9.05 12.01 -0.99
C LYS A 74 8.02 11.68 0.08
N LYS A 75 8.42 11.81 1.36
CA LYS A 75 7.48 11.66 2.48
C LYS A 75 6.50 12.83 2.52
N GLY A 76 5.20 12.55 2.73
CA GLY A 76 4.17 13.57 2.85
C GLY A 76 2.76 13.02 2.75
N PHE A 77 1.80 13.95 2.85
CA PHE A 77 0.36 13.66 2.78
C PHE A 77 -0.32 14.64 1.81
N THR A 78 -0.05 14.47 0.51
CA THR A 78 -0.64 15.32 -0.54
C THR A 78 -1.17 14.48 -1.69
N GLY A 79 -1.93 15.09 -2.58
CA GLY A 79 -2.37 14.50 -3.84
C GLY A 79 -3.65 13.68 -3.76
N ASN A 80 -4.44 13.80 -2.67
CA ASN A 80 -5.79 13.22 -2.61
C ASN A 80 -6.68 13.83 -3.69
N GLY A 81 -7.42 12.99 -4.44
CA GLY A 81 -8.24 13.38 -5.59
C GLY A 81 -7.44 13.61 -6.88
N GLY A 82 -6.12 13.55 -6.83
CA GLY A 82 -5.23 13.76 -7.98
C GLY A 82 -4.47 12.50 -8.42
N PRO A 83 -3.61 12.63 -9.46
CA PRO A 83 -2.85 11.50 -10.00
C PRO A 83 -1.97 10.82 -8.93
N ALA A 84 -2.16 9.51 -8.73
CA ALA A 84 -1.47 8.73 -7.69
C ALA A 84 0.06 8.79 -7.81
N LYS A 85 0.61 8.83 -9.02
CA LYS A 85 2.05 8.96 -9.28
C LYS A 85 2.64 10.30 -8.85
N LYS A 86 1.82 11.35 -8.70
CA LYS A 86 2.23 12.70 -8.27
C LYS A 86 1.99 12.95 -6.77
N ALA A 87 1.31 12.05 -6.09
CA ALA A 87 1.04 12.16 -4.66
C ALA A 87 2.28 11.90 -3.80
N THR A 88 2.27 12.42 -2.58
CA THR A 88 3.25 12.01 -1.56
C THR A 88 2.61 11.02 -0.59
N LEU A 89 3.33 9.96 -0.25
CA LEU A 89 2.96 8.95 0.74
C LEU A 89 3.86 9.09 1.98
N SER A 90 3.41 8.56 3.10
CA SER A 90 4.14 8.67 4.36
C SER A 90 4.34 7.30 5.03
N GLY A 91 5.30 6.56 4.52
CA GLY A 91 5.72 5.27 5.08
C GLY A 91 4.63 4.20 5.03
N PRO A 92 4.05 3.85 3.87
CA PRO A 92 2.98 2.86 3.77
C PRO A 92 3.46 1.49 4.27
N LYS A 93 2.68 0.84 5.15
CA LYS A 93 3.01 -0.45 5.77
C LYS A 93 1.99 -1.54 5.48
N GLY A 94 0.77 -1.21 5.10
CA GLY A 94 -0.26 -2.15 4.69
C GLY A 94 -0.70 -1.91 3.26
N ILE A 95 -1.05 -2.98 2.54
CA ILE A 95 -1.61 -2.94 1.20
C ILE A 95 -2.65 -4.04 1.06
N ALA A 96 -3.75 -3.77 0.39
CA ALA A 96 -4.78 -4.75 0.07
C ALA A 96 -5.44 -4.42 -1.25
N VAL A 97 -5.77 -5.44 -2.04
CA VAL A 97 -6.57 -5.31 -3.26
C VAL A 97 -8.02 -5.60 -2.93
N GLY A 98 -8.91 -4.66 -3.23
CA GLY A 98 -10.33 -4.85 -3.05
C GLY A 98 -11.00 -5.59 -4.22
N PRO A 99 -12.27 -5.99 -4.06
CA PRO A 99 -12.98 -6.83 -5.03
C PRO A 99 -13.18 -6.18 -6.41
N LYS A 100 -13.11 -4.86 -6.49
CA LYS A 100 -13.16 -4.10 -7.75
C LYS A 100 -11.77 -3.81 -8.35
N GLY A 101 -10.72 -4.42 -7.79
CA GLY A 101 -9.34 -4.25 -8.25
C GLY A 101 -8.61 -3.02 -7.67
N ASN A 102 -9.31 -2.08 -7.04
CA ASN A 102 -8.67 -0.91 -6.42
C ASN A 102 -7.74 -1.30 -5.27
N VAL A 103 -6.67 -0.54 -5.08
CA VAL A 103 -5.61 -0.86 -4.14
C VAL A 103 -5.65 0.08 -2.94
N TYR A 104 -5.83 -0.49 -1.76
CA TYR A 104 -5.93 0.23 -0.49
C TYR A 104 -4.59 0.21 0.26
N LEU A 105 -4.26 1.31 0.89
CA LEU A 105 -3.00 1.53 1.60
C LEU A 105 -3.24 1.98 3.04
N ALA A 106 -2.57 1.33 3.99
CA ALA A 106 -2.34 1.92 5.30
C ALA A 106 -1.13 2.85 5.20
N ASP A 107 -1.38 4.13 4.95
CA ASP A 107 -0.36 5.18 4.85
C ASP A 107 0.00 5.65 6.26
N THR A 108 0.88 4.89 6.90
CA THR A 108 1.05 4.77 8.35
C THR A 108 1.39 6.07 9.05
N GLU A 109 2.37 6.81 8.54
CA GLU A 109 2.85 8.04 9.20
C GLU A 109 1.97 9.25 8.87
N SER A 110 1.00 9.11 7.93
CA SER A 110 -0.08 10.08 7.72
C SER A 110 -1.36 9.71 8.46
N HIS A 111 -1.37 8.57 9.16
CA HIS A 111 -2.52 8.09 9.94
C HIS A 111 -3.81 7.93 9.12
N THR A 112 -3.68 7.50 7.84
CA THR A 112 -4.80 7.45 6.90
C THR A 112 -4.88 6.13 6.13
N ILE A 113 -6.09 5.80 5.69
CA ILE A 113 -6.31 4.83 4.62
C ILE A 113 -6.51 5.59 3.32
N ARG A 114 -5.72 5.24 2.32
CA ARG A 114 -5.80 5.80 0.96
C ARG A 114 -6.05 4.69 -0.04
N MET A 115 -6.70 5.01 -1.15
CA MET A 115 -7.01 4.07 -2.22
C MET A 115 -6.45 4.57 -3.54
N ILE A 116 -5.80 3.70 -4.27
CA ILE A 116 -5.43 3.92 -5.66
C ILE A 116 -6.58 3.38 -6.50
N ASP A 117 -7.29 4.27 -7.15
CA ASP A 117 -8.28 3.94 -8.16
C ASP A 117 -7.55 3.62 -9.47
N LEU A 118 -7.60 2.35 -9.88
CA LEU A 118 -6.86 1.90 -11.06
C LEU A 118 -7.53 2.30 -12.38
N GLU A 119 -8.82 2.60 -12.37
CA GLU A 119 -9.54 3.05 -13.56
C GLU A 119 -9.18 4.51 -13.89
N THR A 120 -9.18 5.38 -12.88
CA THR A 120 -8.90 6.80 -13.05
C THR A 120 -7.43 7.19 -12.84
N GLY A 121 -6.64 6.30 -12.24
CA GLY A 121 -5.24 6.55 -11.85
C GLY A 121 -5.08 7.56 -10.71
N LYS A 122 -6.17 7.85 -9.96
CA LYS A 122 -6.18 8.81 -8.86
C LYS A 122 -5.88 8.14 -7.52
N LEU A 123 -5.40 8.93 -6.58
CA LEU A 123 -5.26 8.56 -5.18
C LEU A 123 -6.35 9.22 -4.35
N GLU A 124 -7.20 8.41 -3.72
CA GLU A 124 -8.33 8.88 -2.93
C GLU A 124 -8.08 8.71 -1.43
N LEU A 125 -8.55 9.68 -0.62
CA LEU A 125 -8.60 9.54 0.82
C LEU A 125 -9.86 8.76 1.22
N ILE A 126 -9.67 7.67 1.94
CA ILE A 126 -10.78 6.83 2.42
C ILE A 126 -11.09 7.10 3.90
N ALA A 127 -10.05 7.16 4.75
CA ALA A 127 -10.23 7.42 6.17
C ALA A 127 -9.04 8.15 6.78
N GLY A 128 -9.30 8.91 7.85
CA GLY A 128 -8.32 9.74 8.54
C GLY A 128 -8.18 11.15 7.96
N ASP A 129 -7.85 12.12 8.80
CA ASP A 129 -7.67 13.54 8.43
C ASP A 129 -6.17 13.93 8.29
N GLY A 130 -5.27 12.96 8.33
CA GLY A 130 -3.82 13.20 8.31
C GLY A 130 -3.22 13.52 9.68
N LYS A 131 -4.01 13.50 10.75
CA LYS A 131 -3.57 13.79 12.12
C LYS A 131 -3.69 12.56 12.99
N LYS A 132 -2.71 12.38 13.87
CA LYS A 132 -2.75 11.38 14.93
C LYS A 132 -3.92 11.62 15.88
N GLY A 133 -4.60 10.55 16.28
CA GLY A 133 -5.65 10.63 17.28
C GLY A 133 -6.45 9.34 17.44
N ASP A 134 -7.63 9.44 18.07
CA ASP A 134 -8.53 8.32 18.34
C ASP A 134 -9.99 8.78 18.17
N GLY A 135 -10.58 8.49 17.02
CA GLY A 135 -11.98 8.84 16.70
C GLY A 135 -12.18 10.24 16.11
N PRO A 136 -13.42 10.73 16.00
CA PRO A 136 -14.68 10.09 16.42
C PRO A 136 -15.07 8.86 15.58
N GLU A 137 -15.84 7.97 16.17
CA GLU A 137 -16.43 6.79 15.53
C GLU A 137 -17.88 7.03 15.08
N GLY A 138 -18.40 6.18 14.20
CA GLY A 138 -19.79 6.21 13.75
C GLY A 138 -20.17 7.43 12.92
N LYS A 139 -19.19 8.09 12.31
CA LYS A 139 -19.35 9.27 11.44
C LYS A 139 -18.53 9.11 10.17
N ASP A 140 -18.36 10.21 9.42
CA ASP A 140 -17.53 10.27 8.22
C ASP A 140 -16.11 9.70 8.50
N PRO A 141 -15.70 8.61 7.85
CA PRO A 141 -14.40 7.99 8.11
C PRO A 141 -13.22 8.91 7.84
N LYS A 142 -13.37 9.91 6.97
CA LYS A 142 -12.32 10.91 6.69
C LYS A 142 -12.05 11.83 7.86
N LYS A 143 -12.97 11.91 8.85
CA LYS A 143 -12.82 12.68 10.09
C LYS A 143 -12.38 11.84 11.28
N CYS A 144 -12.34 10.51 11.12
CA CYS A 144 -11.91 9.60 12.18
C CYS A 144 -10.37 9.58 12.24
N ARG A 145 -9.80 10.14 13.30
CA ARG A 145 -8.36 10.05 13.55
C ARG A 145 -8.00 8.66 14.03
N MET A 146 -6.83 8.22 13.60
CA MET A 146 -6.23 6.93 13.92
C MET A 146 -4.75 7.13 14.28
N ASP A 147 -4.07 6.10 14.79
CA ASP A 147 -2.66 6.22 15.14
C ASP A 147 -1.82 5.06 14.62
N ARG A 148 -0.97 5.37 13.63
CA ARG A 148 0.02 4.46 13.03
C ARG A 148 -0.56 3.13 12.57
N LEU A 149 -1.48 3.19 11.62
CA LEU A 149 -2.08 2.02 10.97
C LEU A 149 -1.00 1.13 10.35
N HIS A 150 -1.01 -0.17 10.63
CA HIS A 150 -0.07 -1.09 10.00
C HIS A 150 -0.74 -2.05 9.02
N GLY A 151 -1.95 -2.50 9.34
CA GLY A 151 -2.70 -3.46 8.54
C GLY A 151 -3.89 -2.82 7.84
N VAL A 152 -4.16 -3.26 6.62
CA VAL A 152 -5.43 -3.05 5.91
C VAL A 152 -5.80 -4.34 5.22
N PHE A 153 -7.08 -4.68 5.26
CA PHE A 153 -7.67 -5.79 4.53
C PHE A 153 -9.01 -5.33 3.96
N VAL A 154 -9.36 -5.80 2.78
CA VAL A 154 -10.66 -5.53 2.14
C VAL A 154 -11.32 -6.84 1.85
N ASP A 155 -12.54 -7.04 2.36
CA ASP A 155 -13.28 -8.26 2.13
C ASP A 155 -13.99 -8.29 0.76
N LYS A 156 -14.62 -9.43 0.45
CA LYS A 156 -15.34 -9.63 -0.81
C LYS A 156 -16.51 -8.68 -1.03
N ASP A 157 -17.07 -8.13 0.05
CA ASP A 157 -18.22 -7.22 0.03
C ASP A 157 -17.77 -5.74 0.02
N GLY A 158 -16.46 -5.49 0.08
CA GLY A 158 -15.85 -4.17 0.03
C GLY A 158 -15.70 -3.49 1.40
N ALA A 159 -15.97 -4.18 2.51
CA ALA A 159 -15.69 -3.64 3.83
C ALA A 159 -14.18 -3.62 4.08
N ILE A 160 -13.69 -2.50 4.63
CA ILE A 160 -12.26 -2.25 4.85
C ILE A 160 -11.97 -2.40 6.34
N TYR A 161 -11.12 -3.34 6.69
CA TYR A 161 -10.64 -3.60 8.05
C TYR A 161 -9.27 -2.97 8.23
N VAL A 162 -9.10 -2.21 9.30
CA VAL A 162 -7.89 -1.43 9.57
C VAL A 162 -7.32 -1.79 10.93
N GLY A 163 -6.07 -2.23 10.96
CA GLY A 163 -5.31 -2.39 12.20
C GLY A 163 -4.78 -1.04 12.68
N ASP A 164 -5.52 -0.40 13.58
CA ASP A 164 -5.17 0.88 14.19
C ASP A 164 -4.25 0.63 15.38
N THR A 165 -2.95 0.48 15.09
CA THR A 165 -1.97 -0.19 15.94
C THR A 165 -1.79 0.48 17.30
N ASN A 166 -1.58 1.80 17.34
CA ASN A 166 -1.29 2.49 18.59
C ASN A 166 -2.56 2.83 19.39
N THR A 167 -3.75 2.68 18.81
CA THR A 167 -5.01 2.77 19.57
C THR A 167 -5.48 1.40 20.05
N HIS A 168 -4.75 0.32 19.70
CA HIS A 168 -5.08 -1.07 20.05
C HIS A 168 -6.47 -1.51 19.58
N ARG A 169 -6.87 -1.09 18.34
CA ARG A 169 -8.19 -1.37 17.78
C ARG A 169 -8.12 -1.94 16.36
N ILE A 170 -9.15 -2.69 16.02
CA ILE A 170 -9.51 -2.98 14.64
C ILE A 170 -10.72 -2.10 14.29
N ARG A 171 -10.56 -1.28 13.26
CA ARG A 171 -11.66 -0.45 12.76
C ARG A 171 -12.22 -1.02 11.47
N VAL A 172 -13.51 -0.78 11.24
CA VAL A 172 -14.20 -1.24 10.03
C VAL A 172 -14.88 -0.05 9.35
N ILE A 173 -14.65 0.07 8.04
CA ILE A 173 -15.36 1.01 7.16
C ILE A 173 -16.23 0.15 6.25
N ARG A 174 -17.56 0.33 6.33
CA ARG A 174 -18.51 -0.41 5.49
C ARG A 174 -18.91 0.43 4.28
N PRO A 175 -19.20 -0.20 3.14
CA PRO A 175 -19.78 0.46 1.96
C PRO A 175 -21.09 1.16 2.27
#